data_6934fe41d6232bfa439bbdf301d21a50
#
_entry.id   6934fe41d6232bfa439bbdf301d21a50
#
_cell.length_a   1.000
_cell.length_b   1.000
_cell.length_c   1.000
_cell.angle_alpha   90.00
_cell.angle_beta   90.00
_cell.angle_gamma   90.00
#
_symmetry.space_group_name_H-M   'P 1'
#
loop_
_entity.id
_entity.type
_entity.pdbx_description
1 polymer ?
#
loop_
_entity_poly.entity_id
_entity_poly.type
_entity_poly.pdbx_seq_one_letter_code
_entity_poly.pdbx_strand_id
1 'polypeptide(L)'
;MTYLIPDLHGQDHEVRITIKNSLFIANLRHTRGRDACNQHLQAMRALYPDANHHCWAVVADAPENSTYWGFSDAGEPSGTAGRPMLQVLSHANIGEVSIVVIRYFGGTKLGTGGLVRAYNDATKAVIAECPTAIKLNYCNITVSLPYDLSGKIEHLCSIHGGKIIDRQYDQQLLLNIKLLDDNLTAFQDGLKNWPQVSVQN
;
A
#
# COMPACT_ATOMS: atom_id res chain seq x y z
N MET A 1 6.90 6.42 -8.85
CA MET A 1 5.94 7.34 -8.19
C MET A 1 5.87 6.98 -6.72
N THR A 2 5.90 7.98 -5.85
CA THR A 2 5.80 7.80 -4.40
C THR A 2 4.36 8.00 -3.94
N TYR A 3 3.84 7.11 -3.10
CA TYR A 3 2.53 7.20 -2.49
C TYR A 3 2.60 6.77 -1.02
N LEU A 4 1.54 7.03 -0.27
CA LEU A 4 1.45 6.62 1.12
C LEU A 4 0.96 5.17 1.23
N ILE A 5 1.46 4.47 2.25
CA ILE A 5 0.95 3.16 2.67
C ILE A 5 0.67 3.18 4.17
N PRO A 6 -0.25 2.34 4.68
CA PRO A 6 -0.44 2.16 6.11
C PRO A 6 0.85 1.67 6.79
N ASP A 7 1.27 2.34 7.87
CA ASP A 7 2.44 1.97 8.70
C ASP A 7 1.99 1.37 10.03
N LEU A 8 1.46 0.16 9.95
CA LEU A 8 0.77 -0.52 11.05
C LEU A 8 1.56 -1.67 11.66
N HIS A 9 2.79 -1.94 11.18
CA HIS A 9 3.65 -3.02 11.67
C HIS A 9 2.96 -4.38 11.75
N GLY A 10 2.07 -4.68 10.79
CA GLY A 10 1.32 -5.94 10.70
C GLY A 10 0.06 -6.01 11.58
N GLN A 11 -0.32 -4.91 12.23
CA GLN A 11 -1.57 -4.79 12.98
C GLN A 11 -2.68 -4.16 12.13
N ASP A 12 -3.91 -4.24 12.62
CA ASP A 12 -5.04 -3.52 12.04
C ASP A 12 -5.25 -2.20 12.78
N HIS A 13 -5.76 -1.21 12.07
CA HIS A 13 -6.24 0.04 12.67
C HIS A 13 -7.76 0.09 12.63
N GLU A 14 -8.40 0.42 13.75
CA GLU A 14 -9.86 0.37 13.89
C GLU A 14 -10.41 1.65 14.52
N VAL A 15 -11.47 2.17 13.91
CA VAL A 15 -12.26 3.31 14.42
C VAL A 15 -13.73 2.93 14.49
N ARG A 16 -14.40 3.36 15.54
CA ARG A 16 -15.83 3.11 15.77
C ARG A 16 -16.62 4.41 15.79
N ILE A 17 -17.69 4.48 15.01
CA ILE A 17 -18.61 5.60 15.01
C ILE A 17 -20.06 5.12 15.17
N THR A 18 -20.87 5.90 15.85
CA THR A 18 -22.30 5.60 16.03
C THR A 18 -23.15 6.69 15.37
N ILE A 19 -24.05 6.29 14.46
CA ILE A 19 -24.94 7.20 13.75
C ILE A 19 -26.36 6.66 13.85
N LYS A 20 -27.27 7.44 14.46
CA LYS A 20 -28.66 7.05 14.71
C LYS A 20 -28.79 5.62 15.29
N ASN A 21 -28.03 5.35 16.35
CA ASN A 21 -27.92 4.07 17.05
C ASN A 21 -27.28 2.92 16.23
N SER A 22 -27.01 3.06 14.93
CA SER A 22 -26.23 2.09 14.18
C SER A 22 -24.75 2.26 14.49
N LEU A 23 -24.07 1.14 14.81
CA LEU A 23 -22.62 1.10 15.03
C LEU A 23 -21.92 0.77 13.70
N PHE A 24 -20.94 1.58 13.34
CA PHE A 24 -20.02 1.35 12.22
C PHE A 24 -18.61 1.16 12.76
N ILE A 25 -18.02 0.02 12.49
CA ILE A 25 -16.63 -0.31 12.85
C ILE A 25 -15.84 -0.30 11.56
N ALA A 26 -14.99 0.69 11.36
CA ALA A 26 -14.10 0.78 10.22
C ALA A 26 -12.75 0.18 10.60
N ASN A 27 -12.37 -0.91 9.95
CA ASN A 27 -11.08 -1.57 10.14
C ASN A 27 -10.24 -1.41 8.88
N LEU A 28 -8.99 -0.96 9.04
CA LEU A 28 -8.03 -0.69 8.00
C LEU A 28 -6.80 -1.58 8.20
N ARG A 29 -6.35 -2.20 7.10
CA ARG A 29 -5.16 -3.06 7.08
C ARG A 29 -4.26 -2.70 5.90
N HIS A 30 -2.94 -2.75 6.12
CA HIS A 30 -1.96 -2.76 5.02
C HIS A 30 -2.08 -4.08 4.25
N THR A 31 -2.44 -4.00 2.96
CA THR A 31 -2.67 -5.18 2.13
C THR A 31 -2.15 -4.94 0.72
N ARG A 32 -1.23 -5.80 0.27
CA ARG A 32 -0.73 -5.78 -1.09
C ARG A 32 -1.28 -6.96 -1.88
N GLY A 33 -1.93 -6.66 -3.00
CA GLY A 33 -2.54 -7.66 -3.87
C GLY A 33 -3.91 -8.14 -3.37
N ARG A 34 -4.63 -8.85 -4.25
CA ARG A 34 -6.02 -9.29 -4.00
C ARG A 34 -6.14 -10.31 -2.88
N ASP A 35 -5.17 -11.22 -2.74
CA ASP A 35 -5.24 -12.29 -1.74
C ASP A 35 -5.16 -11.73 -0.31
N ALA A 36 -4.28 -10.76 -0.07
CA ALA A 36 -4.19 -10.10 1.23
C ALA A 36 -5.48 -9.34 1.58
N CYS A 37 -6.12 -8.69 0.59
CA CYS A 37 -7.42 -8.03 0.78
C CYS A 37 -8.53 -9.04 1.12
N ASN A 38 -8.56 -10.19 0.45
CA ASN A 38 -9.51 -11.27 0.74
C ASN A 38 -9.31 -11.84 2.14
N GLN A 39 -8.07 -12.05 2.56
CA GLN A 39 -7.74 -12.52 3.91
C GLN A 39 -8.22 -11.53 4.98
N HIS A 40 -8.05 -10.21 4.74
CA HIS A 40 -8.57 -9.19 5.65
C HIS A 40 -10.10 -9.26 5.76
N LEU A 41 -10.81 -9.34 4.65
CA LEU A 41 -12.28 -9.46 4.65
C LEU A 41 -12.74 -10.72 5.40
N GLN A 42 -12.08 -11.86 5.18
CA GLN A 42 -12.39 -13.11 5.88
C GLN A 42 -12.13 -12.99 7.39
N ALA A 43 -11.03 -12.37 7.79
CA ALA A 43 -10.72 -12.13 9.20
C ALA A 43 -11.79 -11.27 9.88
N MET A 44 -12.27 -10.19 9.21
CA MET A 44 -13.33 -9.32 9.76
C MET A 44 -14.68 -10.06 9.87
N ARG A 45 -15.02 -10.90 8.90
CA ARG A 45 -16.22 -11.74 8.98
C ARG A 45 -16.17 -12.74 10.12
N ALA A 46 -15.00 -13.31 10.38
CA ALA A 46 -14.80 -14.25 11.49
C ALA A 46 -14.83 -13.53 12.86
N LEU A 47 -14.30 -12.30 12.93
CA LEU A 47 -14.24 -11.51 14.17
C LEU A 47 -15.62 -10.92 14.55
N TYR A 48 -16.44 -10.57 13.56
CA TYR A 48 -17.75 -9.93 13.73
C TYR A 48 -18.87 -10.73 13.04
N PRO A 49 -19.10 -12.02 13.42
CA PRO A 49 -20.01 -12.91 12.68
C PRO A 49 -21.47 -12.46 12.73
N ASP A 50 -21.87 -11.75 13.78
CA ASP A 50 -23.26 -11.31 13.99
C ASP A 50 -23.57 -9.94 13.37
N ALA A 51 -22.62 -9.34 12.66
CA ALA A 51 -22.84 -8.06 12.00
C ALA A 51 -23.78 -8.18 10.80
N ASN A 52 -24.58 -7.14 10.57
CA ASN A 52 -25.53 -7.12 9.45
C ASN A 52 -24.80 -7.03 8.08
N HIS A 53 -23.75 -6.23 8.01
CA HIS A 53 -23.01 -5.98 6.77
C HIS A 53 -21.50 -5.87 7.00
N HIS A 54 -20.71 -6.35 6.04
CA HIS A 54 -19.26 -6.20 5.97
C HIS A 54 -18.91 -5.55 4.62
N CYS A 55 -19.19 -4.25 4.50
CA CYS A 55 -18.89 -3.49 3.29
C CYS A 55 -17.41 -3.22 3.21
N TRP A 56 -16.85 -3.21 2.00
CA TRP A 56 -15.41 -3.04 1.85
C TRP A 56 -15.03 -2.23 0.62
N ALA A 57 -13.87 -1.60 0.69
CA ALA A 57 -13.18 -0.98 -0.42
C ALA A 57 -11.67 -1.23 -0.31
N VAL A 58 -11.02 -1.41 -1.45
CA VAL A 58 -9.58 -1.71 -1.53
C VAL A 58 -8.89 -0.93 -2.64
N VAL A 59 -7.66 -0.53 -2.37
CA VAL A 59 -6.64 -0.08 -3.32
C VAL A 59 -5.42 -0.97 -3.05
N ALA A 60 -5.35 -2.12 -3.72
CA ALA A 60 -4.43 -3.20 -3.38
C ALA A 60 -3.01 -3.05 -3.98
N ASP A 61 -2.72 -1.91 -4.60
CA ASP A 61 -1.43 -1.53 -5.19
C ASP A 61 -1.30 0.01 -5.14
N ALA A 62 -0.47 0.60 -6.02
CA ALA A 62 -0.37 2.05 -6.17
C ALA A 62 -1.74 2.71 -6.45
N PRO A 63 -2.02 3.89 -5.88
CA PRO A 63 -3.32 4.55 -6.04
C PRO A 63 -3.74 4.81 -7.48
N GLU A 64 -2.77 5.03 -8.39
CA GLU A 64 -3.04 5.27 -9.81
C GLU A 64 -3.39 3.98 -10.59
N ASN A 65 -3.09 2.81 -10.01
CA ASN A 65 -3.35 1.52 -10.65
C ASN A 65 -4.76 1.01 -10.35
N SER A 66 -5.77 1.54 -11.05
CA SER A 66 -7.17 1.18 -10.86
C SER A 66 -7.51 -0.29 -11.12
N THR A 67 -6.61 -1.06 -11.76
CA THR A 67 -6.77 -2.52 -11.95
C THR A 67 -6.87 -3.26 -10.61
N TYR A 68 -6.30 -2.68 -9.55
CA TYR A 68 -6.28 -3.24 -8.21
C TYR A 68 -7.26 -2.57 -7.25
N TRP A 69 -8.23 -1.82 -7.78
CA TRP A 69 -9.34 -1.28 -7.01
C TRP A 69 -10.49 -2.27 -6.94
N GLY A 70 -11.20 -2.25 -5.82
CA GLY A 70 -12.37 -3.09 -5.63
C GLY A 70 -13.27 -2.57 -4.52
N PHE A 71 -14.54 -2.95 -4.56
CA PHE A 71 -15.50 -2.62 -3.52
C PHE A 71 -16.70 -3.56 -3.51
N SER A 72 -17.45 -3.57 -2.40
CA SER A 72 -18.74 -4.24 -2.29
C SER A 72 -19.62 -3.58 -1.25
N ASP A 73 -20.90 -3.47 -1.58
CA ASP A 73 -21.94 -3.03 -0.65
C ASP A 73 -22.37 -4.13 0.34
N ALA A 74 -21.99 -5.39 0.13
CA ALA A 74 -22.22 -6.54 1.03
C ALA A 74 -23.63 -6.62 1.61
N GLY A 75 -24.65 -6.45 0.76
CA GLY A 75 -26.07 -6.51 1.12
C GLY A 75 -26.70 -5.19 1.56
N GLU A 76 -25.95 -4.10 1.65
CA GLU A 76 -26.56 -2.75 1.71
C GLU A 76 -27.20 -2.39 0.35
N PRO A 77 -28.09 -1.40 0.28
CA PRO A 77 -28.62 -0.93 -0.99
C PRO A 77 -27.50 -0.53 -1.97
N SER A 78 -27.65 -0.90 -3.23
CA SER A 78 -26.61 -0.71 -4.25
C SER A 78 -26.09 0.73 -4.30
N GLY A 79 -24.76 0.89 -4.26
CA GLY A 79 -24.06 2.16 -4.33
C GLY A 79 -24.08 2.99 -3.05
N THR A 80 -24.54 2.44 -1.90
CA THR A 80 -24.66 3.20 -0.66
C THR A 80 -23.52 3.00 0.33
N ALA A 81 -22.64 2.02 0.09
CA ALA A 81 -21.55 1.66 0.99
C ALA A 81 -20.19 1.55 0.28
N GLY A 82 -19.93 0.46 -0.42
CA GLY A 82 -18.61 0.15 -0.98
C GLY A 82 -18.12 1.17 -2.00
N ARG A 83 -19.00 1.65 -2.89
CA ARG A 83 -18.64 2.69 -3.87
C ARG A 83 -18.30 4.04 -3.21
N PRO A 84 -19.07 4.58 -2.27
CA PRO A 84 -18.69 5.75 -1.47
C PRO A 84 -17.34 5.57 -0.75
N MET A 85 -17.11 4.40 -0.12
CA MET A 85 -15.85 4.09 0.54
C MET A 85 -14.67 4.15 -0.43
N LEU A 86 -14.80 3.51 -1.61
CA LEU A 86 -13.75 3.54 -2.63
C LEU A 86 -13.49 4.96 -3.13
N GLN A 87 -14.52 5.78 -3.29
CA GLN A 87 -14.36 7.18 -3.69
C GLN A 87 -13.55 7.97 -2.66
N VAL A 88 -13.78 7.78 -1.35
CA VAL A 88 -12.95 8.41 -0.31
C VAL A 88 -11.51 7.91 -0.41
N LEU A 89 -11.32 6.60 -0.55
CA LEU A 89 -10.01 5.98 -0.59
C LEU A 89 -9.18 6.42 -1.81
N SER A 90 -9.80 6.53 -2.99
CA SER A 90 -9.13 6.95 -4.22
C SER A 90 -8.61 8.40 -4.19
N HIS A 91 -9.15 9.26 -3.32
CA HIS A 91 -8.67 10.62 -3.14
C HIS A 91 -7.66 10.78 -1.99
N ALA A 92 -7.40 9.73 -1.24
CA ALA A 92 -6.53 9.80 -0.06
C ALA A 92 -5.03 9.66 -0.40
N ASN A 93 -4.65 9.39 -1.66
CA ASN A 93 -3.29 9.10 -2.11
C ASN A 93 -2.60 8.00 -1.25
N ILE A 94 -3.38 7.01 -0.82
CA ILE A 94 -2.92 5.85 -0.05
C ILE A 94 -3.15 4.58 -0.87
N GLY A 95 -2.11 3.77 -1.00
CA GLY A 95 -2.16 2.47 -1.68
C GLY A 95 -1.87 1.31 -0.74
N GLU A 96 -1.89 0.10 -1.30
CA GLU A 96 -1.68 -1.15 -0.55
C GLU A 96 -2.56 -1.23 0.71
N VAL A 97 -3.85 -0.88 0.55
CA VAL A 97 -4.79 -0.74 1.68
C VAL A 97 -6.12 -1.40 1.40
N SER A 98 -6.69 -2.04 2.40
CA SER A 98 -8.08 -2.47 2.43
C SER A 98 -8.79 -1.92 3.66
N ILE A 99 -10.03 -1.50 3.46
CA ILE A 99 -10.92 -1.02 4.53
C ILE A 99 -12.18 -1.87 4.50
N VAL A 100 -12.54 -2.45 5.65
CA VAL A 100 -13.80 -3.15 5.88
C VAL A 100 -14.59 -2.35 6.90
N VAL A 101 -15.80 -1.94 6.54
CA VAL A 101 -16.74 -1.29 7.46
C VAL A 101 -17.80 -2.31 7.84
N ILE A 102 -17.78 -2.69 9.10
CA ILE A 102 -18.73 -3.60 9.74
C ILE A 102 -19.87 -2.78 10.32
N ARG A 103 -21.10 -3.12 10.01
CA ARG A 103 -22.26 -2.41 10.51
C ARG A 103 -23.17 -3.29 11.35
N TYR A 104 -23.56 -2.75 12.50
CA TYR A 104 -24.67 -3.23 13.32
C TYR A 104 -25.83 -2.25 13.23
N PHE A 105 -26.99 -2.72 12.81
CA PHE A 105 -28.20 -1.89 12.68
C PHE A 105 -28.77 -1.51 14.03
N GLY A 106 -28.98 -0.23 14.27
CA GLY A 106 -29.47 0.31 15.55
C GLY A 106 -30.98 0.54 15.61
N GLY A 107 -31.79 -0.14 14.78
CA GLY A 107 -33.25 -0.01 14.80
C GLY A 107 -33.82 1.18 14.03
N THR A 108 -33.00 2.19 13.69
CA THR A 108 -33.44 3.38 12.96
C THR A 108 -32.87 3.39 11.54
N LYS A 109 -33.73 3.41 10.51
CA LYS A 109 -33.30 3.47 9.11
C LYS A 109 -32.64 4.83 8.80
N LEU A 110 -31.43 4.79 8.22
CA LEU A 110 -30.69 5.99 7.80
C LEU A 110 -31.18 6.57 6.47
N GLY A 111 -31.78 5.73 5.62
CA GLY A 111 -32.03 6.03 4.22
C GLY A 111 -30.77 5.99 3.37
N THR A 112 -30.91 5.99 2.02
CA THR A 112 -29.78 5.85 1.09
C THR A 112 -28.75 6.97 1.26
N GLY A 113 -29.17 8.22 1.32
CA GLY A 113 -28.26 9.36 1.56
C GLY A 113 -27.59 9.33 2.94
N GLY A 114 -28.29 8.83 3.96
CA GLY A 114 -27.71 8.65 5.31
C GLY A 114 -26.66 7.54 5.34
N LEU A 115 -26.88 6.43 4.62
CA LEU A 115 -25.91 5.36 4.48
C LEU A 115 -24.64 5.84 3.78
N VAL A 116 -24.76 6.51 2.64
CA VAL A 116 -23.62 7.08 1.91
C VAL A 116 -22.77 7.97 2.82
N ARG A 117 -23.40 8.85 3.61
CA ARG A 117 -22.66 9.70 4.56
C ARG A 117 -21.97 8.87 5.65
N ALA A 118 -22.68 7.92 6.25
CA ALA A 118 -22.13 7.10 7.33
C ALA A 118 -20.91 6.28 6.89
N TYR A 119 -20.97 5.63 5.71
CA TYR A 119 -19.81 4.89 5.17
C TYR A 119 -18.67 5.82 4.79
N ASN A 120 -18.92 6.99 4.21
CA ASN A 120 -17.90 8.00 3.95
C ASN A 120 -17.23 8.47 5.25
N ASP A 121 -18.03 8.79 6.28
CA ASP A 121 -17.50 9.31 7.56
C ASP A 121 -16.66 8.24 8.27
N ALA A 122 -17.12 6.98 8.30
CA ALA A 122 -16.36 5.86 8.87
C ALA A 122 -15.02 5.64 8.13
N THR A 123 -15.05 5.69 6.79
CA THR A 123 -13.85 5.53 5.96
C THR A 123 -12.86 6.69 6.17
N LYS A 124 -13.36 7.93 6.19
CA LYS A 124 -12.51 9.12 6.46
C LYS A 124 -11.88 9.06 7.84
N ALA A 125 -12.65 8.67 8.86
CA ALA A 125 -12.16 8.60 10.23
C ALA A 125 -10.99 7.60 10.35
N VAL A 126 -11.14 6.37 9.82
CA VAL A 126 -10.08 5.37 9.92
C VAL A 126 -8.83 5.74 9.11
N ILE A 127 -8.98 6.42 7.98
CA ILE A 127 -7.83 6.94 7.21
C ILE A 127 -7.13 8.07 7.96
N ALA A 128 -7.87 9.01 8.54
CA ALA A 128 -7.30 10.18 9.21
C ALA A 128 -6.49 9.81 10.45
N GLU A 129 -6.85 8.74 11.15
CA GLU A 129 -6.17 8.27 12.34
C GLU A 129 -5.07 7.22 12.03
N CYS A 130 -5.00 6.70 10.79
CA CYS A 130 -4.04 5.68 10.40
C CYS A 130 -2.63 6.26 10.25
N PRO A 131 -1.63 5.75 10.97
CA PRO A 131 -0.23 6.08 10.69
C PRO A 131 0.14 5.67 9.26
N THR A 132 0.85 6.53 8.56
CA THR A 132 1.27 6.26 7.17
C THR A 132 2.76 6.48 6.98
N ALA A 133 3.36 5.74 6.05
CA ALA A 133 4.72 5.92 5.58
C ALA A 133 4.75 6.10 4.06
N ILE A 134 5.82 6.70 3.56
CA ILE A 134 6.04 6.78 2.12
C ILE A 134 6.47 5.42 1.59
N LYS A 135 5.79 4.91 0.58
CA LYS A 135 6.23 3.70 -0.13
C LYS A 135 7.51 3.97 -0.89
N LEU A 136 8.56 3.27 -0.50
CA LEU A 136 9.84 3.28 -1.19
C LEU A 136 9.98 2.02 -2.04
N ASN A 137 10.08 2.19 -3.35
CA ASN A 137 10.36 1.09 -4.26
C ASN A 137 11.88 0.96 -4.46
N TYR A 138 12.37 -0.27 -4.36
CA TYR A 138 13.78 -0.58 -4.55
C TYR A 138 13.93 -1.55 -5.71
N CYS A 139 14.94 -1.34 -6.54
CA CYS A 139 15.45 -2.31 -7.51
C CYS A 139 16.77 -2.91 -7.02
N ASN A 140 17.06 -4.11 -7.52
CA ASN A 140 18.36 -4.73 -7.39
C ASN A 140 19.01 -4.75 -8.77
N ILE A 141 20.26 -4.33 -8.83
CA ILE A 141 21.08 -4.36 -10.06
C ILE A 141 22.41 -5.06 -9.77
N THR A 142 22.92 -5.76 -10.75
CA THR A 142 24.27 -6.35 -10.69
C THR A 142 25.21 -5.53 -11.56
N VAL A 143 26.31 -5.06 -10.96
CA VAL A 143 27.35 -4.30 -11.65
C VAL A 143 28.61 -5.13 -11.71
N SER A 144 29.11 -5.40 -12.93
CA SER A 144 30.40 -6.06 -13.18
C SER A 144 31.46 -5.02 -13.45
N LEU A 145 32.58 -5.12 -12.74
CA LEU A 145 33.64 -4.11 -12.79
C LEU A 145 35.05 -4.72 -12.52
N PRO A 146 36.12 -4.10 -13.05
CA PRO A 146 37.48 -4.39 -12.63
C PRO A 146 37.70 -4.04 -11.15
N TYR A 147 38.59 -4.79 -10.47
CA TYR A 147 38.85 -4.64 -9.03
C TYR A 147 39.35 -3.26 -8.63
N ASP A 148 40.14 -2.60 -9.49
CA ASP A 148 40.68 -1.25 -9.27
C ASP A 148 39.64 -0.15 -9.24
N LEU A 149 38.44 -0.41 -9.76
CA LEU A 149 37.31 0.51 -9.75
C LEU A 149 36.38 0.33 -8.55
N SER A 150 36.57 -0.70 -7.72
CA SER A 150 35.67 -1.01 -6.60
C SER A 150 35.35 0.21 -5.75
N GLY A 151 36.37 0.91 -5.25
CA GLY A 151 36.18 2.09 -4.40
C GLY A 151 35.42 3.23 -5.07
N LYS A 152 35.59 3.42 -6.40
CA LYS A 152 34.88 4.47 -7.16
C LYS A 152 33.40 4.12 -7.30
N ILE A 153 33.10 2.86 -7.61
CA ILE A 153 31.71 2.40 -7.78
C ILE A 153 31.00 2.32 -6.43
N GLU A 154 31.69 1.91 -5.37
CA GLU A 154 31.13 1.93 -4.01
C GLU A 154 30.81 3.36 -3.55
N HIS A 155 31.68 4.32 -3.89
CA HIS A 155 31.41 5.74 -3.62
C HIS A 155 30.22 6.27 -4.42
N LEU A 156 30.14 5.95 -5.73
CA LEU A 156 29.00 6.30 -6.57
C LEU A 156 27.70 5.70 -6.01
N CYS A 157 27.72 4.44 -5.60
CA CYS A 157 26.59 3.77 -4.95
C CYS A 157 26.14 4.54 -3.70
N SER A 158 27.07 4.93 -2.84
CA SER A 158 26.77 5.71 -1.63
C SER A 158 26.14 7.07 -1.93
N ILE A 159 26.64 7.81 -2.93
CA ILE A 159 26.09 9.11 -3.34
C ILE A 159 24.61 8.99 -3.76
N HIS A 160 24.26 7.90 -4.43
CA HIS A 160 22.89 7.65 -4.88
C HIS A 160 22.02 6.88 -3.85
N GLY A 161 22.49 6.75 -2.59
CA GLY A 161 21.76 6.06 -1.53
C GLY A 161 21.61 4.55 -1.75
N GLY A 162 22.46 3.96 -2.59
CA GLY A 162 22.48 2.53 -2.84
C GLY A 162 23.17 1.77 -1.71
N LYS A 163 22.78 0.51 -1.55
CA LYS A 163 23.40 -0.42 -0.59
C LYS A 163 23.89 -1.66 -1.32
N ILE A 164 25.18 -1.98 -1.18
CA ILE A 164 25.74 -3.24 -1.66
C ILE A 164 25.22 -4.35 -0.76
N ILE A 165 24.49 -5.30 -1.35
CA ILE A 165 23.87 -6.42 -0.64
C ILE A 165 24.67 -7.72 -0.78
N ASP A 166 25.49 -7.84 -1.83
CA ASP A 166 26.36 -8.99 -2.06
C ASP A 166 27.57 -8.61 -2.91
N ARG A 167 28.67 -9.38 -2.78
CA ARG A 167 29.90 -9.26 -3.56
C ARG A 167 30.36 -10.65 -4.01
N GLN A 168 30.57 -10.81 -5.30
CA GLN A 168 31.11 -12.04 -5.86
C GLN A 168 32.44 -11.74 -6.56
N TYR A 169 33.47 -12.52 -6.24
CA TYR A 169 34.82 -12.33 -6.70
C TYR A 169 35.17 -13.43 -7.72
N ASP A 170 35.31 -13.03 -8.99
CA ASP A 170 35.71 -13.92 -10.08
C ASP A 170 36.72 -13.17 -10.98
N GLN A 171 36.73 -13.35 -12.29
CA GLN A 171 37.57 -12.59 -13.23
C GLN A 171 37.31 -11.08 -13.12
N GLN A 172 36.12 -10.70 -12.75
CA GLN A 172 35.70 -9.34 -12.38
C GLN A 172 34.95 -9.36 -11.04
N LEU A 173 34.89 -8.22 -10.37
CA LEU A 173 34.09 -8.05 -9.19
C LEU A 173 32.62 -7.83 -9.62
N LEU A 174 31.70 -8.64 -9.09
CA LEU A 174 30.27 -8.45 -9.24
C LEU A 174 29.70 -7.84 -7.95
N LEU A 175 29.09 -6.69 -8.05
CA LEU A 175 28.38 -6.02 -6.95
C LEU A 175 26.88 -6.11 -7.17
N ASN A 176 26.18 -6.76 -6.24
CA ASN A 176 24.73 -6.69 -6.18
C ASN A 176 24.33 -5.48 -5.34
N ILE A 177 23.65 -4.52 -5.95
CA ILE A 177 23.32 -3.23 -5.36
C ILE A 177 21.80 -3.11 -5.27
N LYS A 178 21.30 -2.83 -4.07
CA LYS A 178 19.93 -2.41 -3.82
C LYS A 178 19.87 -0.89 -3.86
N LEU A 179 19.01 -0.33 -4.70
CA LEU A 179 18.89 1.10 -4.98
C LEU A 179 17.42 1.51 -5.06
N LEU A 180 17.10 2.73 -4.66
CA LEU A 180 15.77 3.28 -4.93
C LEU A 180 15.54 3.39 -6.44
N ASP A 181 14.36 3.00 -6.92
CA ASP A 181 14.01 3.06 -8.35
C ASP A 181 14.21 4.46 -8.92
N ASP A 182 13.85 5.49 -8.16
CA ASP A 182 13.98 6.90 -8.56
C ASP A 182 15.46 7.32 -8.78
N ASN A 183 16.41 6.63 -8.14
CA ASN A 183 17.84 6.91 -8.25
C ASN A 183 18.55 6.06 -9.32
N LEU A 184 17.87 5.07 -9.90
CA LEU A 184 18.47 4.10 -10.82
C LEU A 184 19.07 4.79 -12.05
N THR A 185 18.32 5.68 -12.70
CA THR A 185 18.77 6.38 -13.91
C THR A 185 20.02 7.22 -13.65
N ALA A 186 20.01 8.01 -12.56
CA ALA A 186 21.15 8.84 -12.19
C ALA A 186 22.39 8.01 -11.83
N PHE A 187 22.19 6.87 -11.16
CA PHE A 187 23.29 5.93 -10.88
C PHE A 187 23.86 5.33 -12.17
N GLN A 188 23.01 4.87 -13.09
CA GLN A 188 23.44 4.31 -14.38
C GLN A 188 24.16 5.37 -15.24
N ASP A 189 23.72 6.61 -15.23
CA ASP A 189 24.40 7.70 -15.91
C ASP A 189 25.80 7.95 -15.32
N GLY A 190 25.94 7.86 -14.00
CA GLY A 190 27.23 7.93 -13.33
C GLY A 190 28.19 6.82 -13.77
N LEU A 191 27.71 5.59 -14.00
CA LEU A 191 28.52 4.46 -14.47
C LEU A 191 29.12 4.67 -15.86
N LYS A 192 28.53 5.49 -16.73
CA LYS A 192 29.01 5.78 -18.08
C LYS A 192 30.42 6.42 -18.10
N ASN A 193 30.90 6.96 -16.96
CA ASN A 193 32.26 7.47 -16.83
C ASN A 193 33.32 6.34 -16.84
N TRP A 194 32.90 5.08 -16.72
CA TRP A 194 33.77 3.91 -16.72
C TRP A 194 33.29 2.88 -17.76
N PRO A 195 33.76 2.95 -19.04
CA PRO A 195 33.27 2.08 -20.13
C PRO A 195 33.49 0.57 -19.89
N GLN A 196 34.43 0.20 -19.00
CA GLN A 196 34.74 -1.16 -18.62
C GLN A 196 33.76 -1.73 -17.54
N VAL A 197 32.88 -0.90 -17.02
CA VAL A 197 31.82 -1.31 -16.07
C VAL A 197 30.56 -1.65 -16.85
N SER A 198 29.93 -2.75 -16.54
CA SER A 198 28.69 -3.18 -17.18
C SER A 198 27.60 -3.47 -16.13
N VAL A 199 26.36 -3.16 -16.47
CA VAL A 199 25.18 -3.50 -15.68
C VAL A 199 24.57 -4.76 -16.28
N GLN A 200 24.34 -5.77 -15.43
CA GLN A 200 23.60 -6.98 -15.78
C GLN A 200 22.18 -6.83 -15.22
N ASN A 201 21.19 -7.03 -16.06
CA ASN A 201 19.78 -7.01 -15.67
C ASN A 201 19.32 -8.39 -15.18
#